data_82bf2d720b8cb5bfac303376e3ec81e1
#
_entry.id   82bf2d720b8cb5bfac303376e3ec81e1
#
_cell.length_a   1.000
_cell.length_b   1.000
_cell.length_c   1.000
_cell.angle_alpha   90.00
_cell.angle_beta   90.00
_cell.angle_gamma   90.00
#
_symmetry.space_group_name_H-M   'P 1'
#
loop_
_entity.id
_entity.type
_entity.pdbx_description
1 polymer ?
#
loop_
_entity_poly.entity_id
_entity_poly.type
_entity_poly.pdbx_seq_one_letter_code
_entity_poly.pdbx_strand_id
1 'polypeptide(L)'
;MSPDTASPDPNSSESPTPENVYEPVVRRTKEARKSVLIADRLADWTITVGGILVIIAVFGILVFLVEEVLPLFNRGSVTDQVGYRVAELDDRIVAVTMDEHQSLAVLVDSHGGIRAFHAATGVTMQVPGFDFGSGEVTAVALAQDRENLALGMEDGTVRFGRLKIKVDVLPAEAIPQGLTALNERDSTDGAAVYSRVPGNQVRRVSLEAKLEEEKSEVGSGVPIVAMDYRLGGLAERPTRAFVTLDRGGKINLSLAESRLNMLTRQTTVTVTQSTLPPLPEGVAPTHVLMTQKADQVYVTERSGRVFRYNTQNLSQPLLAEEADLLPDHVELTTFGFLAGESSLVVGGSDGSVNIYFRLAREGSRTGDGFAMVRTREFESHLGPVRNFQPTQRDKTFLTVDDEGHIVVRHGTSESTLLNLAAGKEPFAVLAFAPRADGILGIRQSGEATLWRLSIPHPETSFRTLFRKVWYEGYPEPAYTWQSSAATDEFEPKLSLIPLIFGTVKATIYSLIFAIPIALLGAIYTSEFMHHRVRGMVKPLMEMMASLPSVVLGFVAALVLAPVVETWIAAVL
;
A
#
# COMPACT_ATOMS: atom_id res chain seq x y z
N MET A 1 -65.06 -63.82 -38.07
CA MET A 1 -65.97 -64.93 -37.83
C MET A 1 -67.04 -64.36 -36.92
N SER A 2 -68.16 -63.95 -37.52
CA SER A 2 -69.46 -63.83 -36.95
C SER A 2 -69.98 -65.25 -36.81
N PRO A 3 -71.09 -65.59 -36.23
CA PRO A 3 -72.29 -64.84 -35.79
C PRO A 3 -72.78 -65.28 -34.36
N ASP A 4 -73.85 -65.03 -33.77
CA ASP A 4 -75.21 -64.75 -34.18
C ASP A 4 -76.07 -64.49 -32.93
N THR A 5 -77.05 -63.67 -33.12
CA THR A 5 -78.48 -63.73 -32.80
C THR A 5 -79.00 -64.20 -31.45
N ALA A 6 -79.78 -63.39 -30.82
CA ALA A 6 -81.25 -63.58 -30.72
C ALA A 6 -81.88 -62.58 -29.73
N SER A 7 -82.89 -61.87 -30.25
CA SER A 7 -84.04 -61.30 -29.49
C SER A 7 -85.07 -62.38 -29.24
N PRO A 8 -86.28 -62.10 -28.68
CA PRO A 8 -86.76 -61.01 -27.82
C PRO A 8 -87.64 -61.56 -26.64
N ASP A 9 -88.10 -60.76 -25.75
CA ASP A 9 -89.46 -60.36 -25.46
C ASP A 9 -89.82 -60.37 -23.94
N PRO A 10 -90.96 -59.96 -23.56
CA PRO A 10 -91.29 -58.59 -23.15
C PRO A 10 -91.95 -58.55 -21.75
N ASN A 11 -92.34 -57.39 -21.36
CA ASN A 11 -93.30 -57.05 -20.32
C ASN A 11 -92.82 -56.96 -18.87
N SER A 12 -92.76 -55.75 -18.41
CA SER A 12 -93.68 -55.25 -17.35
C SER A 12 -93.47 -53.80 -17.03
N SER A 13 -94.43 -53.04 -17.34
CA SER A 13 -95.12 -51.99 -16.57
C SER A 13 -94.26 -51.05 -15.64
N GLU A 14 -94.24 -49.83 -16.07
CA GLU A 14 -94.70 -48.65 -15.34
C GLU A 14 -93.99 -48.22 -14.07
N SER A 15 -93.35 -47.05 -14.11
CA SER A 15 -93.96 -45.83 -13.61
C SER A 15 -93.02 -44.60 -13.93
N PRO A 16 -93.55 -43.44 -14.19
CA PRO A 16 -92.76 -42.30 -14.63
C PRO A 16 -92.10 -41.61 -13.47
N THR A 17 -90.78 -41.56 -13.45
CA THR A 17 -90.02 -40.66 -12.62
C THR A 17 -89.95 -39.24 -13.28
N PRO A 18 -90.09 -38.16 -12.53
CA PRO A 18 -90.10 -36.80 -13.13
C PRO A 18 -88.72 -36.44 -13.69
N GLU A 19 -88.77 -36.03 -14.89
CA GLU A 19 -87.66 -35.49 -15.65
C GLU A 19 -87.18 -34.21 -14.97
N ASN A 20 -86.02 -34.27 -14.25
CA ASN A 20 -85.34 -33.11 -13.79
C ASN A 20 -84.68 -32.44 -14.98
N VAL A 21 -85.34 -31.46 -15.58
CA VAL A 21 -84.77 -30.52 -16.54
C VAL A 21 -83.83 -29.65 -15.80
N TYR A 22 -82.52 -29.98 -15.86
CA TYR A 22 -81.43 -29.07 -15.54
C TYR A 22 -81.34 -28.04 -16.65
N GLU A 23 -81.99 -26.90 -16.48
CA GLU A 23 -81.70 -25.74 -17.28
C GLU A 23 -80.24 -25.34 -17.05
N PRO A 24 -79.38 -25.23 -18.07
CA PRO A 24 -78.03 -24.71 -17.93
C PRO A 24 -78.11 -23.29 -17.47
N VAL A 25 -77.62 -23.01 -16.28
CA VAL A 25 -77.44 -21.63 -15.77
C VAL A 25 -76.49 -20.95 -16.73
N VAL A 26 -77.03 -20.18 -17.67
CA VAL A 26 -76.25 -19.27 -18.54
C VAL A 26 -75.63 -18.24 -17.61
N ARG A 27 -74.38 -18.44 -17.25
CA ARG A 27 -73.59 -17.38 -16.61
C ARG A 27 -73.48 -16.24 -17.58
N ARG A 28 -74.26 -15.20 -17.31
CA ARG A 28 -74.09 -13.91 -17.99
C ARG A 28 -72.63 -13.46 -17.76
N THR A 29 -71.78 -13.60 -18.76
CA THR A 29 -70.47 -12.96 -18.80
C THR A 29 -70.72 -11.45 -18.73
N LYS A 30 -70.45 -10.84 -17.57
CA LYS A 30 -70.42 -9.40 -17.46
C LYS A 30 -69.34 -8.89 -18.41
N GLU A 31 -69.74 -8.27 -19.52
CA GLU A 31 -68.77 -7.57 -20.38
C GLU A 31 -68.05 -6.55 -19.52
N ALA A 32 -66.74 -6.71 -19.37
CA ALA A 32 -65.89 -5.75 -18.64
C ALA A 32 -65.95 -4.41 -19.39
N ARG A 33 -66.17 -3.32 -18.65
CA ARG A 33 -66.16 -1.97 -19.24
C ARG A 33 -64.81 -1.76 -19.91
N LYS A 34 -64.83 -1.09 -21.11
CA LYS A 34 -63.63 -0.79 -21.88
C LYS A 34 -62.52 -0.09 -21.07
N SER A 35 -62.92 0.74 -20.08
CA SER A 35 -62.02 1.39 -19.13
C SER A 35 -61.26 0.40 -18.23
N VAL A 36 -61.89 -0.71 -17.82
CA VAL A 36 -61.26 -1.76 -17.01
C VAL A 36 -60.23 -2.52 -17.85
N LEU A 37 -60.53 -2.87 -19.10
CA LEU A 37 -59.62 -3.52 -20.02
C LEU A 37 -58.38 -2.68 -20.36
N ILE A 38 -58.58 -1.33 -20.46
CA ILE A 38 -57.48 -0.39 -20.67
C ILE A 38 -56.63 -0.28 -19.41
N ALA A 39 -57.22 -0.16 -18.24
CA ALA A 39 -56.51 -0.13 -16.99
C ALA A 39 -55.70 -1.42 -16.72
N ASP A 40 -56.27 -2.58 -17.03
CA ASP A 40 -55.60 -3.86 -16.92
C ASP A 40 -54.37 -3.96 -17.84
N ARG A 41 -54.51 -3.58 -19.10
CA ARG A 41 -53.38 -3.52 -20.05
C ARG A 41 -52.30 -2.54 -19.63
N LEU A 42 -52.71 -1.36 -19.08
CA LEU A 42 -51.75 -0.38 -18.55
C LEU A 42 -51.01 -0.91 -17.34
N ALA A 43 -51.72 -1.62 -16.44
CA ALA A 43 -51.11 -2.28 -15.29
C ALA A 43 -50.14 -3.36 -15.71
N ASP A 44 -50.53 -4.25 -16.60
CA ASP A 44 -49.66 -5.29 -17.17
C ASP A 44 -48.39 -4.72 -17.82
N TRP A 45 -48.58 -3.67 -18.63
CA TRP A 45 -47.44 -2.98 -19.25
C TRP A 45 -46.54 -2.33 -18.23
N THR A 46 -47.10 -1.64 -17.21
CA THR A 46 -46.32 -1.01 -16.14
C THR A 46 -45.55 -2.03 -15.30
N ILE A 47 -46.19 -3.18 -14.97
CA ILE A 47 -45.54 -4.26 -14.24
C ILE A 47 -44.41 -4.89 -15.08
N THR A 48 -44.66 -5.11 -16.36
CA THR A 48 -43.68 -5.70 -17.28
C THR A 48 -42.47 -4.77 -17.46
N VAL A 49 -42.72 -3.48 -17.73
CA VAL A 49 -41.64 -2.48 -17.88
C VAL A 49 -40.91 -2.31 -16.55
N GLY A 50 -41.63 -2.23 -15.42
CA GLY A 50 -41.02 -2.16 -14.10
C GLY A 50 -40.11 -3.38 -13.80
N GLY A 51 -40.58 -4.58 -14.11
CA GLY A 51 -39.80 -5.81 -13.96
C GLY A 51 -38.52 -5.83 -14.80
N ILE A 52 -38.62 -5.43 -16.08
CA ILE A 52 -37.47 -5.31 -16.97
C ILE A 52 -36.50 -4.25 -16.45
N LEU A 53 -36.99 -3.12 -15.98
CA LEU A 53 -36.17 -2.03 -15.43
C LEU A 53 -35.38 -2.48 -14.20
N VAL A 54 -36.01 -3.25 -13.31
CA VAL A 54 -35.33 -3.85 -12.14
C VAL A 54 -34.22 -4.80 -12.57
N ILE A 55 -34.46 -5.65 -13.56
CA ILE A 55 -33.44 -6.57 -14.10
C ILE A 55 -32.26 -5.78 -14.68
N ILE A 56 -32.56 -4.73 -15.47
CA ILE A 56 -31.53 -3.86 -16.06
C ILE A 56 -30.75 -3.15 -14.94
N ALA A 57 -31.43 -2.64 -13.90
CA ALA A 57 -30.77 -1.96 -12.79
C ALA A 57 -29.84 -2.91 -12.00
N VAL A 58 -30.29 -4.13 -11.71
CA VAL A 58 -29.47 -5.15 -11.02
C VAL A 58 -28.27 -5.55 -11.87
N PHE A 59 -28.47 -5.74 -13.19
CA PHE A 59 -27.37 -6.03 -14.10
C PHE A 59 -26.41 -4.84 -14.22
N GLY A 60 -26.95 -3.61 -14.26
CA GLY A 60 -26.15 -2.38 -14.28
C GLY A 60 -25.27 -2.24 -13.03
N ILE A 61 -25.79 -2.59 -11.84
CA ILE A 61 -24.99 -2.62 -10.60
C ILE A 61 -23.86 -3.65 -10.72
N LEU A 62 -24.14 -4.84 -11.28
CA LEU A 62 -23.11 -5.86 -11.46
C LEU A 62 -22.00 -5.38 -12.41
N VAL A 63 -22.38 -4.77 -13.54
CA VAL A 63 -21.43 -4.21 -14.52
C VAL A 63 -20.58 -3.12 -13.87
N PHE A 64 -21.22 -2.19 -13.14
CA PHE A 64 -20.53 -1.13 -12.40
C PHE A 64 -19.52 -1.70 -11.39
N LEU A 65 -19.92 -2.69 -10.60
CA LEU A 65 -19.01 -3.33 -9.63
C LEU A 65 -17.83 -4.01 -10.31
N VAL A 66 -18.04 -4.65 -11.46
CA VAL A 66 -16.95 -5.26 -12.25
C VAL A 66 -16.02 -4.19 -12.80
N GLU A 67 -16.55 -3.08 -13.29
CA GLU A 67 -15.76 -1.95 -13.81
C GLU A 67 -14.87 -1.33 -12.73
N GLU A 68 -15.36 -1.19 -11.49
CA GLU A 68 -14.59 -0.70 -10.35
C GLU A 68 -13.54 -1.71 -9.84
N VAL A 69 -13.80 -3.01 -9.98
CA VAL A 69 -12.90 -4.07 -9.48
C VAL A 69 -11.77 -4.39 -10.46
N LEU A 70 -12.02 -4.31 -11.78
CA LEU A 70 -11.01 -4.64 -12.79
C LEU A 70 -9.71 -3.82 -12.66
N PRO A 71 -9.75 -2.50 -12.41
CA PRO A 71 -8.55 -1.68 -12.26
C PRO A 71 -7.65 -2.10 -11.10
N LEU A 72 -8.20 -2.76 -10.05
CA LEU A 72 -7.43 -3.26 -8.91
C LEU A 72 -6.38 -4.31 -9.30
N PHE A 73 -6.56 -4.97 -10.46
CA PHE A 73 -5.65 -5.98 -10.97
C PHE A 73 -4.75 -5.47 -12.10
N ASN A 74 -4.83 -4.19 -12.42
CA ASN A 74 -3.98 -3.61 -13.44
C ASN A 74 -2.53 -3.59 -12.95
N ARG A 75 -1.65 -4.12 -13.77
CA ARG A 75 -0.21 -4.01 -13.55
C ARG A 75 0.22 -2.56 -13.74
N GLY A 76 1.34 -2.19 -13.12
CA GLY A 76 1.97 -0.91 -13.38
C GLY A 76 2.28 -0.70 -14.86
N SER A 77 2.26 0.53 -15.31
CA SER A 77 2.61 0.93 -16.67
C SER A 77 3.50 2.16 -16.66
N VAL A 78 4.33 2.28 -17.68
CA VAL A 78 5.07 3.51 -17.97
C VAL A 78 4.18 4.39 -18.83
N THR A 79 3.90 5.59 -18.35
CA THR A 79 3.07 6.56 -19.06
C THR A 79 3.88 7.49 -19.93
N ASP A 80 5.15 7.75 -19.57
CA ASP A 80 6.07 8.59 -20.30
C ASP A 80 7.51 8.24 -19.94
N GLN A 81 8.45 8.48 -20.88
CA GLN A 81 9.88 8.26 -20.68
C GLN A 81 10.65 9.37 -21.37
N VAL A 82 11.52 10.05 -20.63
CA VAL A 82 12.37 11.11 -21.14
C VAL A 82 13.83 10.80 -20.81
N GLY A 83 14.68 10.76 -21.85
CA GLY A 83 16.12 10.62 -21.71
C GLY A 83 16.81 11.95 -22.00
N TYR A 84 17.81 12.29 -21.19
CA TYR A 84 18.62 13.51 -21.35
C TYR A 84 20.00 13.30 -20.75
N ARG A 85 20.88 14.29 -20.89
CA ARG A 85 22.21 14.26 -20.30
C ARG A 85 22.32 15.35 -19.25
N VAL A 86 22.73 14.97 -18.04
CA VAL A 86 23.20 15.87 -16.99
C VAL A 86 24.70 16.12 -17.24
N ALA A 87 25.24 17.24 -16.79
CA ALA A 87 26.67 17.49 -16.89
C ALA A 87 27.49 16.32 -16.30
N GLU A 88 28.69 16.08 -16.88
CA GLU A 88 29.55 15.00 -16.41
C GLU A 88 29.73 15.02 -14.90
N LEU A 89 29.65 13.84 -14.31
CA LEU A 89 29.72 13.63 -12.88
C LEU A 89 31.15 13.20 -12.54
N ASP A 90 31.94 14.15 -12.05
CA ASP A 90 33.35 13.90 -11.69
C ASP A 90 33.47 13.10 -10.39
N ASP A 91 32.47 13.20 -9.49
CA ASP A 91 32.45 12.57 -8.18
C ASP A 91 31.48 11.41 -8.11
N ARG A 92 31.74 10.49 -7.18
CA ARG A 92 30.82 9.39 -6.90
C ARG A 92 29.51 9.93 -6.32
N ILE A 93 28.41 9.75 -7.03
CA ILE A 93 27.08 10.11 -6.56
C ILE A 93 26.61 9.09 -5.53
N VAL A 94 26.14 9.59 -4.38
CA VAL A 94 25.62 8.78 -3.27
C VAL A 94 24.10 8.72 -3.30
N ALA A 95 23.46 9.83 -3.65
CA ALA A 95 22.01 9.90 -3.65
C ALA A 95 21.46 10.87 -4.70
N VAL A 96 20.22 10.60 -5.11
CA VAL A 96 19.39 11.53 -5.87
C VAL A 96 18.03 11.65 -5.18
N THR A 97 17.48 12.85 -5.16
CA THR A 97 16.11 13.13 -4.72
C THR A 97 15.43 14.06 -5.71
N MET A 98 14.09 14.11 -5.71
CA MET A 98 13.32 15.02 -6.56
C MET A 98 12.07 15.51 -5.84
N ASP A 99 11.47 16.58 -6.34
CA ASP A 99 10.18 17.06 -5.86
C ASP A 99 9.02 16.16 -6.27
N GLU A 100 7.88 16.29 -5.58
CA GLU A 100 6.66 15.51 -5.83
C GLU A 100 6.03 15.72 -7.22
N HIS A 101 6.44 16.77 -7.92
CA HIS A 101 5.95 17.10 -9.26
C HIS A 101 6.94 16.74 -10.37
N GLN A 102 8.09 16.15 -10.01
CA GLN A 102 9.14 15.74 -10.93
C GLN A 102 9.66 16.91 -11.78
N SER A 103 9.79 18.08 -11.16
CA SER A 103 10.27 19.32 -11.80
C SER A 103 11.73 19.59 -11.49
N LEU A 104 12.16 19.37 -10.26
CA LEU A 104 13.52 19.62 -9.77
C LEU A 104 14.11 18.34 -9.19
N ALA A 105 15.32 17.99 -9.61
CA ALA A 105 16.10 16.89 -9.04
C ALA A 105 17.38 17.42 -8.40
N VAL A 106 17.82 16.75 -7.34
CA VAL A 106 19.00 17.11 -6.55
C VAL A 106 19.89 15.90 -6.40
N LEU A 107 21.17 16.03 -6.77
CA LEU A 107 22.23 15.06 -6.55
C LEU A 107 23.04 15.43 -5.32
N VAL A 108 23.46 14.40 -4.59
CA VAL A 108 24.43 14.53 -3.51
C VAL A 108 25.58 13.58 -3.80
N ASP A 109 26.79 14.10 -3.82
CA ASP A 109 28.02 13.33 -4.03
C ASP A 109 28.64 12.85 -2.71
N SER A 110 29.67 12.03 -2.81
CA SER A 110 30.36 11.44 -1.66
C SER A 110 31.11 12.46 -0.78
N HIS A 111 31.33 13.68 -1.27
CA HIS A 111 31.97 14.79 -0.55
C HIS A 111 30.95 15.80 0.00
N GLY A 112 29.63 15.48 -0.09
CA GLY A 112 28.55 16.35 0.35
C GLY A 112 28.27 17.50 -0.62
N GLY A 113 28.84 17.49 -1.82
CA GLY A 113 28.53 18.44 -2.89
C GLY A 113 27.07 18.25 -3.37
N ILE A 114 26.44 19.39 -3.73
CA ILE A 114 25.04 19.41 -4.15
C ILE A 114 24.95 19.94 -5.56
N ARG A 115 24.23 19.25 -6.43
CA ARG A 115 23.90 19.73 -7.79
C ARG A 115 22.40 19.58 -7.99
N ALA A 116 21.76 20.64 -8.45
CA ALA A 116 20.34 20.60 -8.81
C ALA A 116 20.15 20.82 -10.31
N PHE A 117 19.14 20.20 -10.88
CA PHE A 117 18.83 20.31 -12.29
C PHE A 117 17.33 20.09 -12.54
N HIS A 118 16.84 20.57 -13.67
CA HIS A 118 15.46 20.33 -14.08
C HIS A 118 15.26 18.85 -14.44
N ALA A 119 14.33 18.18 -13.74
CA ALA A 119 14.18 16.72 -13.78
C ALA A 119 13.79 16.14 -15.15
N ALA A 120 13.27 16.94 -16.08
CA ALA A 120 12.87 16.47 -17.41
C ALA A 120 13.83 16.89 -18.54
N THR A 121 14.77 17.84 -18.32
CA THR A 121 15.66 18.31 -19.39
C THR A 121 17.15 18.28 -19.02
N GLY A 122 17.47 18.06 -17.73
CA GLY A 122 18.86 18.06 -17.25
C GLY A 122 19.52 19.43 -17.14
N VAL A 123 18.79 20.52 -17.40
CA VAL A 123 19.35 21.89 -17.29
C VAL A 123 19.69 22.16 -15.83
N THR A 124 20.96 22.51 -15.60
CA THR A 124 21.49 22.77 -14.24
C THR A 124 20.88 24.03 -13.65
N MET A 125 20.53 23.97 -12.37
CA MET A 125 20.07 25.09 -11.57
C MET A 125 21.19 25.59 -10.67
N GLN A 126 21.24 26.91 -10.48
CA GLN A 126 22.16 27.55 -9.53
C GLN A 126 21.60 27.37 -8.12
N VAL A 127 22.30 26.63 -7.29
CA VAL A 127 21.90 26.38 -5.90
C VAL A 127 23.08 26.63 -4.97
N PRO A 128 22.86 27.13 -3.75
CA PRO A 128 23.91 27.25 -2.76
C PRO A 128 24.42 25.87 -2.37
N GLY A 129 25.74 25.67 -2.41
CA GLY A 129 26.38 24.49 -1.84
C GLY A 129 26.53 24.59 -0.32
N PHE A 130 26.90 23.50 0.31
CA PHE A 130 27.30 23.50 1.72
C PHE A 130 28.74 24.05 1.85
N ASP A 131 28.97 24.87 2.88
CA ASP A 131 30.30 25.34 3.25
C ASP A 131 30.82 24.53 4.43
N PHE A 132 31.78 23.67 4.19
CA PHE A 132 32.42 22.84 5.20
C PHE A 132 33.69 23.50 5.82
N GLY A 133 34.11 24.67 5.30
CA GLY A 133 35.37 25.26 5.66
C GLY A 133 36.55 24.38 5.21
N SER A 134 37.41 24.00 6.17
CA SER A 134 38.56 23.10 5.92
C SER A 134 38.25 21.63 6.17
N GLY A 135 36.99 21.27 6.50
CA GLY A 135 36.61 19.88 6.80
C GLY A 135 36.38 19.06 5.54
N GLU A 136 36.86 17.83 5.55
CA GLU A 136 36.61 16.84 4.48
C GLU A 136 35.50 15.86 4.88
N VAL A 137 34.53 15.66 3.99
CA VAL A 137 33.43 14.72 4.16
C VAL A 137 33.89 13.34 3.69
N THR A 138 33.72 12.33 4.52
CA THR A 138 34.15 10.94 4.26
C THR A 138 32.98 9.96 4.18
N ALA A 139 31.81 10.33 4.72
CA ALA A 139 30.60 9.54 4.63
C ALA A 139 29.36 10.45 4.55
N VAL A 140 28.35 10.01 3.81
CA VAL A 140 27.09 10.73 3.64
C VAL A 140 25.93 9.77 3.87
N ALA A 141 24.96 10.17 4.69
CA ALA A 141 23.71 9.46 4.90
C ALA A 141 22.52 10.39 4.73
N LEU A 142 21.53 10.00 3.92
CA LEU A 142 20.26 10.70 3.83
C LEU A 142 19.26 10.04 4.77
N ALA A 143 18.50 10.86 5.50
CA ALA A 143 17.35 10.40 6.24
C ALA A 143 16.24 9.88 5.28
N GLN A 144 15.28 9.15 5.81
CA GLN A 144 14.21 8.54 5.02
C GLN A 144 13.33 9.59 4.29
N ASP A 145 13.20 10.79 4.85
CA ASP A 145 12.49 11.93 4.24
C ASP A 145 13.20 12.50 2.99
N ARG A 146 14.47 12.09 2.74
CA ARG A 146 15.32 12.55 1.65
C ARG A 146 15.55 14.08 1.61
N GLU A 147 15.16 14.78 2.66
CA GLU A 147 15.42 16.20 2.86
C GLU A 147 16.59 16.43 3.84
N ASN A 148 16.71 15.60 4.86
CA ASN A 148 17.73 15.72 5.88
C ASN A 148 18.89 14.77 5.62
N LEU A 149 20.12 15.25 5.86
CA LEU A 149 21.32 14.46 5.66
C LEU A 149 22.29 14.65 6.82
N ALA A 150 23.07 13.62 7.08
CA ALA A 150 24.19 13.63 8.00
C ALA A 150 25.49 13.37 7.22
N LEU A 151 26.53 14.10 7.58
CA LEU A 151 27.83 14.14 6.92
C LEU A 151 28.90 13.74 7.94
N GLY A 152 29.51 12.59 7.76
CA GLY A 152 30.64 12.12 8.53
C GLY A 152 31.91 12.76 8.03
N MET A 153 32.70 13.32 8.95
CA MET A 153 33.89 14.07 8.64
C MET A 153 35.16 13.24 8.89
N GLU A 154 36.27 13.66 8.28
CA GLU A 154 37.59 13.06 8.49
C GLU A 154 38.07 13.19 9.94
N ASP A 155 37.70 14.27 10.63
CA ASP A 155 38.00 14.50 12.04
C ASP A 155 37.16 13.68 13.03
N GLY A 156 36.27 12.80 12.54
CA GLY A 156 35.38 11.99 13.36
C GLY A 156 34.15 12.72 13.90
N THR A 157 33.87 13.94 13.42
CA THR A 157 32.64 14.66 13.74
C THR A 157 31.52 14.37 12.75
N VAL A 158 30.28 14.63 13.12
CA VAL A 158 29.11 14.55 12.25
C VAL A 158 28.49 15.94 12.13
N ARG A 159 28.23 16.37 10.90
CA ARG A 159 27.49 17.60 10.60
C ARG A 159 26.14 17.27 9.98
N PHE A 160 25.17 18.14 10.16
CA PHE A 160 23.82 17.94 9.65
C PHE A 160 23.49 19.01 8.60
N GLY A 161 22.89 18.55 7.53
CA GLY A 161 22.42 19.41 6.45
C GLY A 161 20.95 19.16 6.14
N ARG A 162 20.34 20.14 5.53
CA ARG A 162 18.97 20.05 5.04
C ARG A 162 18.86 20.52 3.60
N LEU A 163 18.20 19.71 2.77
CA LEU A 163 17.85 19.95 1.38
C LEU A 163 16.34 20.10 1.28
N LYS A 164 15.81 21.28 1.46
CA LYS A 164 14.37 21.51 1.39
C LYS A 164 13.97 21.94 -0.01
N ILE A 165 13.23 21.09 -0.72
CA ILE A 165 12.57 21.48 -1.96
C ILE A 165 11.28 22.21 -1.60
N LYS A 166 11.25 23.51 -1.87
CA LYS A 166 10.13 24.39 -1.56
C LYS A 166 9.23 24.55 -2.77
N VAL A 167 7.94 24.36 -2.55
CA VAL A 167 6.91 24.49 -3.57
C VAL A 167 5.98 25.64 -3.17
N ASP A 168 5.98 26.71 -3.95
CA ASP A 168 5.11 27.87 -3.79
C ASP A 168 4.14 27.95 -4.97
N VAL A 169 2.89 28.32 -4.73
CA VAL A 169 1.91 28.59 -5.78
C VAL A 169 1.67 30.10 -5.83
N LEU A 170 2.02 30.71 -6.96
CA LEU A 170 1.99 32.15 -7.19
C LEU A 170 0.89 32.50 -8.21
N PRO A 171 0.24 33.66 -8.09
CA PRO A 171 -0.60 34.17 -9.15
C PRO A 171 0.24 34.51 -10.39
N ALA A 172 -0.33 34.42 -11.59
CA ALA A 172 0.39 34.62 -12.84
C ALA A 172 1.06 36.01 -12.95
N GLU A 173 0.52 37.01 -12.25
CA GLU A 173 1.04 38.39 -12.20
C GLU A 173 2.34 38.52 -11.39
N ALA A 174 2.62 37.57 -10.49
CA ALA A 174 3.81 37.54 -9.65
C ALA A 174 5.02 36.82 -10.30
N ILE A 175 4.88 36.42 -11.56
CA ILE A 175 5.93 35.72 -12.30
C ILE A 175 7.06 36.71 -12.64
N PRO A 176 8.34 36.39 -12.40
CA PRO A 176 9.45 37.18 -12.84
C PRO A 176 9.48 37.36 -14.37
N GLN A 177 9.91 38.53 -14.85
CA GLN A 177 10.13 38.75 -16.28
C GLN A 177 11.46 38.14 -16.70
N GLY A 178 11.55 37.65 -17.96
CA GLY A 178 12.81 37.15 -18.50
C GLY A 178 13.12 35.70 -18.18
N LEU A 179 12.12 34.90 -17.86
CA LEU A 179 12.32 33.46 -17.66
C LEU A 179 12.76 32.77 -18.96
N THR A 180 13.71 31.86 -18.83
CA THR A 180 14.14 30.96 -19.91
C THR A 180 13.24 29.73 -19.95
N ALA A 181 12.68 29.42 -21.13
CA ALA A 181 11.88 28.22 -21.31
C ALA A 181 12.76 26.97 -21.21
N LEU A 182 12.31 25.97 -20.43
CA LEU A 182 12.93 24.65 -20.30
C LEU A 182 12.24 23.62 -21.19
N ASN A 183 10.92 23.67 -21.22
CA ASN A 183 10.05 22.85 -22.08
C ASN A 183 8.71 23.61 -22.32
N GLU A 184 7.69 22.93 -22.83
CA GLU A 184 6.38 23.54 -23.10
C GLU A 184 5.65 24.05 -21.84
N ARG A 185 5.95 23.50 -20.66
CA ARG A 185 5.26 23.78 -19.39
C ARG A 185 6.11 24.55 -18.41
N ASP A 186 7.43 24.35 -18.45
CA ASP A 186 8.35 24.78 -17.43
C ASP A 186 9.32 25.83 -17.96
N SER A 187 9.62 26.81 -17.12
CA SER A 187 10.59 27.88 -17.36
C SER A 187 11.44 28.07 -16.11
N THR A 188 12.56 28.77 -16.22
CA THR A 188 13.46 29.01 -15.09
C THR A 188 14.05 30.43 -15.09
N ASP A 189 14.35 30.93 -13.89
CA ASP A 189 15.20 32.11 -13.66
C ASP A 189 16.69 31.75 -13.40
N GLY A 190 17.01 30.45 -13.53
CA GLY A 190 18.31 29.87 -13.22
C GLY A 190 18.42 29.26 -11.82
N ALA A 191 17.56 29.62 -10.86
CA ALA A 191 17.56 29.09 -9.48
C ALA A 191 16.30 28.31 -9.12
N ALA A 192 15.17 28.58 -9.77
CA ALA A 192 13.90 27.93 -9.54
C ALA A 192 13.25 27.49 -10.85
N VAL A 193 12.38 26.51 -10.76
CA VAL A 193 11.52 26.05 -11.86
C VAL A 193 10.13 26.61 -11.70
N TYR A 194 9.58 27.19 -12.75
CA TYR A 194 8.25 27.78 -12.81
C TYR A 194 7.38 26.96 -13.76
N SER A 195 6.34 26.31 -13.25
CA SER A 195 5.42 25.48 -14.03
C SER A 195 4.02 26.08 -14.06
N ARG A 196 3.41 26.21 -15.25
CA ARG A 196 2.03 26.65 -15.36
C ARG A 196 1.06 25.59 -14.82
N VAL A 197 0.14 26.01 -13.97
CA VAL A 197 -0.91 25.14 -13.40
C VAL A 197 -2.30 25.69 -13.71
N PRO A 198 -3.36 24.86 -13.67
CA PRO A 198 -4.74 25.34 -13.88
C PRO A 198 -5.11 26.51 -12.94
N GLY A 199 -6.01 27.39 -13.39
CA GLY A 199 -6.50 28.51 -12.56
C GLY A 199 -5.65 29.77 -12.65
N ASN A 200 -4.91 30.00 -13.73
CA ASN A 200 -4.04 31.16 -13.94
C ASN A 200 -3.01 31.35 -12.83
N GLN A 201 -2.45 30.23 -12.39
CA GLN A 201 -1.44 30.15 -11.34
C GLN A 201 -0.13 29.56 -11.89
N VAL A 202 0.95 29.80 -11.18
CA VAL A 202 2.27 29.23 -11.48
C VAL A 202 2.86 28.63 -10.22
N ARG A 203 3.29 27.39 -10.34
CA ARG A 203 4.02 26.70 -9.30
C ARG A 203 5.51 27.00 -9.45
N ARG A 204 6.10 27.51 -8.38
CA ARG A 204 7.55 27.75 -8.26
C ARG A 204 8.15 26.65 -7.40
N VAL A 205 9.16 25.94 -7.92
CA VAL A 205 9.91 24.91 -7.21
C VAL A 205 11.35 25.36 -7.08
N SER A 206 11.86 25.46 -5.87
CA SER A 206 13.23 25.91 -5.57
C SER A 206 13.88 25.06 -4.49
N LEU A 207 15.21 24.99 -4.48
CA LEU A 207 15.97 24.29 -3.45
C LEU A 207 16.52 25.28 -2.43
N GLU A 208 16.28 25.00 -1.14
CA GLU A 208 16.95 25.62 -0.01
C GLU A 208 17.90 24.58 0.60
N ALA A 209 19.20 24.81 0.49
CA ALA A 209 20.22 23.99 1.15
C ALA A 209 20.78 24.75 2.35
N LYS A 210 20.74 24.12 3.51
CA LYS A 210 21.25 24.70 4.76
C LYS A 210 22.08 23.68 5.52
N LEU A 211 23.31 24.05 5.90
CA LEU A 211 24.14 23.31 6.81
C LEU A 211 23.90 23.83 8.23
N GLU A 212 23.72 22.93 9.22
CA GLU A 212 23.58 23.31 10.63
C GLU A 212 24.96 23.71 11.19
N GLU A 213 24.97 24.72 12.04
CA GLU A 213 26.20 25.19 12.69
C GLU A 213 26.71 24.20 13.74
N GLU A 214 25.79 23.45 14.36
CA GLU A 214 26.08 22.48 15.40
C GLU A 214 26.79 21.24 14.83
N LYS A 215 27.90 20.87 15.45
CA LYS A 215 28.62 19.62 15.17
C LYS A 215 28.39 18.63 16.29
N SER A 216 28.25 17.36 15.95
CA SER A 216 28.19 16.28 16.92
C SER A 216 29.52 15.55 16.97
N GLU A 217 30.19 15.58 18.12
CA GLU A 217 31.41 14.81 18.35
C GLU A 217 31.08 13.35 18.63
N VAL A 218 31.68 12.42 17.90
CA VAL A 218 31.47 10.97 18.07
C VAL A 218 32.61 10.31 18.85
N GLY A 219 33.55 11.10 19.33
CA GLY A 219 34.47 10.70 20.40
C GLY A 219 35.77 10.00 19.98
N SER A 220 36.09 9.82 18.69
CA SER A 220 37.30 9.07 18.32
C SER A 220 38.39 9.89 17.59
N GLY A 221 38.05 11.01 16.96
CA GLY A 221 39.00 11.74 16.10
C GLY A 221 39.49 10.88 14.91
N VAL A 222 38.75 9.82 14.56
CA VAL A 222 39.05 8.88 13.47
C VAL A 222 38.01 9.05 12.37
N PRO A 223 38.42 9.05 11.10
CA PRO A 223 37.50 9.23 9.97
C PRO A 223 36.32 8.26 10.00
N ILE A 224 35.12 8.79 9.73
CA ILE A 224 33.88 8.01 9.62
C ILE A 224 33.84 7.40 8.20
N VAL A 225 33.72 6.08 8.09
CA VAL A 225 33.74 5.38 6.78
C VAL A 225 32.36 4.94 6.31
N ALA A 226 31.41 4.73 7.24
CA ALA A 226 30.02 4.46 6.94
C ALA A 226 29.12 5.01 8.05
N MET A 227 27.91 5.37 7.69
CA MET A 227 26.92 5.88 8.63
C MET A 227 25.50 5.68 8.13
N ASP A 228 24.54 5.67 9.04
CA ASP A 228 23.11 5.78 8.77
C ASP A 228 22.48 6.86 9.66
N TYR A 229 21.46 7.53 9.15
CA TYR A 229 20.83 8.67 9.78
C TYR A 229 19.31 8.55 9.73
N ARG A 230 18.67 8.69 10.89
CA ARG A 230 17.22 8.54 11.05
C ARG A 230 16.60 9.70 11.81
N LEU A 231 15.44 10.11 11.34
CA LEU A 231 14.57 11.05 12.03
C LEU A 231 13.29 10.31 12.44
N GLY A 232 12.88 10.49 13.68
CA GLY A 232 11.72 9.77 14.22
C GLY A 232 11.11 10.51 15.39
N GLY A 233 10.38 9.75 16.22
CA GLY A 233 9.68 10.28 17.37
C GLY A 233 8.33 10.90 17.02
N LEU A 234 7.67 11.44 18.03
CA LEU A 234 6.42 12.18 17.87
C LEU A 234 6.70 13.64 17.53
N ALA A 235 5.77 14.34 16.91
CA ALA A 235 5.89 15.77 16.59
C ALA A 235 6.22 16.63 17.84
N GLU A 236 5.78 16.20 19.01
CA GLU A 236 6.04 16.86 20.30
C GLU A 236 7.41 16.46 20.91
N ARG A 237 7.98 15.36 20.46
CA ARG A 237 9.26 14.79 20.89
C ARG A 237 9.98 14.20 19.67
N PRO A 238 10.44 15.05 18.74
CA PRO A 238 11.20 14.56 17.61
C PRO A 238 12.53 13.99 18.07
N THR A 239 12.93 12.90 17.44
CA THR A 239 14.20 12.24 17.68
C THR A 239 15.09 12.34 16.45
N ARG A 240 16.39 12.52 16.68
CA ARG A 240 17.43 12.46 15.67
C ARG A 240 18.42 11.38 16.10
N ALA A 241 18.57 10.36 15.30
CA ALA A 241 19.51 9.28 15.58
C ALA A 241 20.48 9.09 14.41
N PHE A 242 21.72 8.76 14.73
CA PHE A 242 22.69 8.36 13.74
C PHE A 242 23.64 7.32 14.32
N VAL A 243 24.05 6.39 13.47
CA VAL A 243 25.05 5.38 13.78
C VAL A 243 26.24 5.61 12.84
N THR A 244 27.44 5.51 13.39
CA THR A 244 28.69 5.69 12.64
C THR A 244 29.59 4.49 12.81
N LEU A 245 30.29 4.12 11.75
CA LEU A 245 31.39 3.19 11.73
C LEU A 245 32.65 3.98 11.38
N ASP A 246 33.63 3.95 12.27
CA ASP A 246 34.91 4.60 12.00
C ASP A 246 35.90 3.64 11.29
N ARG A 247 37.01 4.20 10.80
CA ARG A 247 38.08 3.43 10.13
C ARG A 247 38.73 2.40 11.07
N GLY A 248 38.60 2.57 12.38
CA GLY A 248 39.08 1.61 13.38
C GLY A 248 38.14 0.44 13.64
N GLY A 249 36.96 0.42 12.98
CA GLY A 249 35.94 -0.61 13.18
C GLY A 249 35.05 -0.37 14.41
N LYS A 250 35.16 0.79 15.07
CA LYS A 250 34.30 1.12 16.21
C LYS A 250 32.97 1.66 15.72
N ILE A 251 31.88 1.15 16.32
CA ILE A 251 30.52 1.54 15.99
C ILE A 251 29.99 2.40 17.12
N ASN A 252 29.57 3.63 16.81
CA ASN A 252 28.99 4.55 17.78
C ASN A 252 27.57 4.90 17.36
N LEU A 253 26.66 4.87 18.33
CA LEU A 253 25.24 5.25 18.17
C LEU A 253 24.98 6.51 19.00
N SER A 254 24.37 7.51 18.38
CA SER A 254 23.94 8.75 19.03
C SER A 254 22.45 8.95 18.82
N LEU A 255 21.74 9.25 19.89
CA LEU A 255 20.32 9.57 19.90
C LEU A 255 20.11 10.93 20.57
N ALA A 256 19.59 11.88 19.83
CA ALA A 256 19.17 13.18 20.34
C ALA A 256 17.65 13.24 20.42
N GLU A 257 17.12 13.41 21.62
CA GLU A 257 15.69 13.59 21.87
C GLU A 257 15.40 15.06 22.17
N SER A 258 14.52 15.66 21.41
CA SER A 258 14.08 17.04 21.62
C SER A 258 12.76 17.04 22.38
N ARG A 259 12.65 17.80 23.45
CA ARG A 259 11.43 17.96 24.24
C ARG A 259 11.04 19.43 24.33
N LEU A 260 9.91 19.78 23.77
CA LEU A 260 9.34 21.11 23.92
C LEU A 260 8.62 21.24 25.26
N ASN A 261 9.07 22.17 26.10
CA ASN A 261 8.32 22.55 27.28
C ASN A 261 7.18 23.49 26.88
N MET A 262 5.95 23.00 26.95
CA MET A 262 4.75 23.72 26.53
C MET A 262 4.51 25.03 27.30
N LEU A 263 5.00 25.12 28.54
CA LEU A 263 4.84 26.30 29.41
C LEU A 263 5.87 27.38 29.10
N THR A 264 7.13 27.00 28.97
CA THR A 264 8.24 27.94 28.72
C THR A 264 8.57 28.16 27.26
N ARG A 265 8.01 27.34 26.35
CA ARG A 265 8.33 27.27 24.91
C ARG A 265 9.83 27.04 24.63
N GLN A 266 10.55 26.53 25.61
CA GLN A 266 11.96 26.17 25.44
C GLN A 266 12.07 24.71 25.03
N THR A 267 12.93 24.44 24.04
CA THR A 267 13.26 23.08 23.62
C THR A 267 14.51 22.64 24.37
N THR A 268 14.41 21.52 25.07
CA THR A 268 15.55 20.85 25.69
C THR A 268 15.94 19.67 24.83
N VAL A 269 17.21 19.60 24.44
CA VAL A 269 17.76 18.46 23.68
C VAL A 269 18.59 17.61 24.64
N THR A 270 18.28 16.34 24.72
CA THR A 270 19.04 15.34 25.48
C THR A 270 19.76 14.44 24.48
N VAL A 271 21.08 14.42 24.51
CA VAL A 271 21.90 13.55 23.63
C VAL A 271 22.42 12.38 24.46
N THR A 272 22.12 11.17 24.00
CA THR A 272 22.64 9.92 24.54
C THR A 272 23.55 9.27 23.52
N GLN A 273 24.78 8.99 23.91
CA GLN A 273 25.74 8.29 23.04
C GLN A 273 26.10 6.94 23.62
N SER A 274 26.27 5.96 22.76
CA SER A 274 26.66 4.61 23.15
C SER A 274 27.63 4.02 22.12
N THR A 275 28.65 3.35 22.60
CA THR A 275 29.51 2.52 21.75
C THR A 275 29.00 1.10 21.76
N LEU A 276 28.77 0.53 20.58
CA LEU A 276 28.30 -0.84 20.46
C LEU A 276 29.44 -1.85 20.77
N PRO A 277 29.12 -3.05 21.22
CA PRO A 277 30.08 -4.13 21.35
C PRO A 277 30.87 -4.32 20.05
N PRO A 278 32.18 -4.62 20.14
CA PRO A 278 33.01 -4.80 18.95
C PRO A 278 32.53 -5.98 18.11
N LEU A 279 32.72 -5.89 16.80
CA LEU A 279 32.53 -7.01 15.90
C LEU A 279 33.57 -8.12 16.19
N PRO A 280 33.25 -9.37 15.87
CA PRO A 280 34.24 -10.46 15.94
C PRO A 280 35.50 -10.16 15.14
N GLU A 281 36.64 -10.74 15.57
CA GLU A 281 37.91 -10.55 14.86
C GLU A 281 37.83 -11.03 13.40
N GLY A 282 38.42 -10.26 12.48
CA GLY A 282 38.47 -10.59 11.06
C GLY A 282 37.24 -10.15 10.24
N VAL A 283 36.23 -9.57 10.87
CA VAL A 283 35.05 -9.04 10.17
C VAL A 283 35.38 -7.69 9.52
N ALA A 284 35.08 -7.57 8.22
CA ALA A 284 35.19 -6.35 7.45
C ALA A 284 33.79 -5.78 7.15
N PRO A 285 33.27 -4.85 7.95
CA PRO A 285 31.93 -4.32 7.77
C PRO A 285 31.81 -3.50 6.47
N THR A 286 30.71 -3.66 5.76
CA THR A 286 30.43 -2.97 4.49
C THR A 286 29.30 -1.98 4.58
N HIS A 287 28.25 -2.30 5.36
CA HIS A 287 27.08 -1.43 5.53
C HIS A 287 26.70 -1.36 7.00
N VAL A 288 26.19 -0.21 7.37
CA VAL A 288 25.56 0.04 8.66
C VAL A 288 24.17 0.57 8.41
N LEU A 289 23.18 0.00 9.08
CA LEU A 289 21.77 0.38 8.93
C LEU A 289 21.11 0.40 10.31
N MET A 290 20.24 1.35 10.57
CA MET A 290 19.57 1.52 11.85
C MET A 290 18.07 1.70 11.64
N THR A 291 17.26 1.22 12.60
CA THR A 291 15.82 1.53 12.63
C THR A 291 15.56 2.97 13.06
N GLN A 292 14.44 3.53 12.61
CA GLN A 292 14.02 4.91 12.95
C GLN A 292 13.90 5.15 14.46
N LYS A 293 13.57 4.10 15.22
CA LYS A 293 13.50 4.14 16.68
C LYS A 293 14.87 4.02 17.36
N ALA A 294 15.93 3.81 16.59
CA ALA A 294 17.27 3.51 17.08
C ALA A 294 17.34 2.32 18.06
N ASP A 295 16.37 1.41 17.98
CA ASP A 295 16.27 0.22 18.84
C ASP A 295 16.98 -1.01 18.26
N GLN A 296 17.35 -0.96 16.98
CA GLN A 296 18.13 -2.00 16.30
C GLN A 296 19.16 -1.37 15.37
N VAL A 297 20.36 -1.92 15.38
CA VAL A 297 21.43 -1.59 14.43
C VAL A 297 21.88 -2.88 13.75
N TYR A 298 22.04 -2.81 12.43
CA TYR A 298 22.49 -3.93 11.59
C TYR A 298 23.82 -3.55 10.93
N VAL A 299 24.78 -4.41 11.05
CA VAL A 299 26.08 -4.28 10.40
C VAL A 299 26.28 -5.49 9.52
N THR A 300 26.68 -5.28 8.27
CA THR A 300 26.83 -6.38 7.32
C THR A 300 28.26 -6.52 6.87
N GLU A 301 28.62 -7.73 6.51
CA GLU A 301 29.83 -8.08 5.81
C GLU A 301 29.51 -8.45 4.35
N ARG A 302 30.50 -8.34 3.48
CA ARG A 302 30.35 -8.67 2.06
C ARG A 302 29.94 -10.14 1.81
N SER A 303 30.30 -11.04 2.69
CA SER A 303 29.90 -12.46 2.67
C SER A 303 28.40 -12.70 2.83
N GLY A 304 27.60 -11.66 3.18
CA GLY A 304 26.18 -11.80 3.52
C GLY A 304 25.91 -12.06 5.00
N ARG A 305 26.97 -12.09 5.83
CA ARG A 305 26.83 -12.20 7.27
C ARG A 305 26.36 -10.86 7.86
N VAL A 306 25.39 -10.92 8.76
CA VAL A 306 24.76 -9.78 9.42
C VAL A 306 24.93 -9.89 10.93
N PHE A 307 25.35 -8.80 11.54
CA PHE A 307 25.45 -8.60 12.98
C PHE A 307 24.35 -7.64 13.41
N ARG A 308 23.37 -8.14 14.14
CA ARG A 308 22.27 -7.35 14.67
C ARG A 308 22.49 -7.01 16.12
N TYR A 309 22.45 -5.72 16.41
CA TYR A 309 22.54 -5.18 17.77
C TYR A 309 21.15 -4.76 18.24
N ASN A 310 20.80 -5.17 19.45
CA ASN A 310 19.65 -4.63 20.18
C ASN A 310 20.12 -3.42 20.99
N THR A 311 19.57 -2.27 20.64
CA THR A 311 19.92 -0.97 21.21
C THR A 311 18.77 -0.30 21.97
N GLN A 312 17.71 -1.06 22.33
CA GLN A 312 16.62 -0.57 23.16
C GLN A 312 17.11 0.02 24.48
N ASN A 313 18.15 -0.59 25.06
CA ASN A 313 18.86 -0.04 26.20
C ASN A 313 20.21 0.52 25.75
N LEU A 314 20.27 1.82 25.48
CA LEU A 314 21.49 2.50 25.02
C LEU A 314 22.65 2.44 26.04
N SER A 315 22.38 2.20 27.31
CA SER A 315 23.42 2.05 28.32
C SER A 315 24.10 0.67 28.26
N GLN A 316 23.44 -0.32 27.67
CA GLN A 316 23.95 -1.69 27.58
C GLN A 316 23.50 -2.30 26.25
N PRO A 317 24.02 -1.81 25.10
CA PRO A 317 23.70 -2.39 23.80
C PRO A 317 24.23 -3.82 23.73
N LEU A 318 23.49 -4.70 23.08
CA LEU A 318 23.78 -6.12 22.98
C LEU A 318 23.95 -6.54 21.53
N LEU A 319 25.03 -7.25 21.20
CA LEU A 319 25.09 -8.03 19.96
C LEU A 319 24.12 -9.20 20.11
N ALA A 320 22.92 -9.04 19.52
CA ALA A 320 21.81 -9.95 19.76
C ALA A 320 21.83 -11.16 18.82
N GLU A 321 22.35 -11.00 17.60
CA GLU A 321 22.31 -12.04 16.58
C GLU A 321 23.46 -11.89 15.58
N GLU A 322 24.01 -13.02 15.20
CA GLU A 322 24.86 -13.20 14.04
C GLU A 322 24.17 -14.21 13.10
N ALA A 323 23.93 -13.82 11.84
CA ALA A 323 23.18 -14.63 10.90
C ALA A 323 23.74 -14.49 9.49
N ASP A 324 23.79 -15.62 8.76
CA ASP A 324 24.07 -15.65 7.33
C ASP A 324 22.76 -15.49 6.57
N LEU A 325 22.60 -14.36 5.83
CA LEU A 325 21.37 -14.06 5.07
C LEU A 325 21.43 -14.58 3.64
N LEU A 326 22.60 -14.91 3.13
CA LEU A 326 22.83 -15.41 1.79
C LEU A 326 23.53 -16.77 1.85
N PRO A 327 23.38 -17.61 0.82
CA PRO A 327 24.12 -18.85 0.70
C PRO A 327 25.64 -18.62 0.60
N ASP A 328 26.43 -19.64 0.95
CA ASP A 328 27.87 -19.65 0.70
C ASP A 328 28.16 -19.25 -0.75
N HIS A 329 29.19 -18.45 -0.95
CA HIS A 329 29.65 -17.94 -2.26
C HIS A 329 28.80 -16.84 -2.91
N VAL A 330 27.72 -16.39 -2.28
CA VAL A 330 26.93 -15.24 -2.71
C VAL A 330 27.33 -14.01 -1.90
N GLU A 331 27.79 -12.96 -2.57
CA GLU A 331 28.14 -11.72 -1.91
C GLU A 331 26.89 -10.83 -1.71
N LEU A 332 26.83 -10.15 -0.58
CA LEU A 332 25.84 -9.11 -0.31
C LEU A 332 26.17 -7.89 -1.18
N THR A 333 25.22 -7.48 -1.98
CA THR A 333 25.39 -6.35 -2.89
C THR A 333 24.46 -5.18 -2.58
N THR A 334 23.29 -5.45 -2.01
CA THR A 334 22.35 -4.41 -1.57
C THR A 334 21.68 -4.81 -0.26
N PHE A 335 21.45 -3.81 0.60
CA PHE A 335 20.88 -4.00 1.92
C PHE A 335 20.11 -2.76 2.36
N GLY A 336 18.84 -2.90 2.74
CA GLY A 336 18.03 -1.75 3.16
C GLY A 336 16.62 -2.12 3.60
N PHE A 337 15.94 -1.17 4.24
CA PHE A 337 14.56 -1.33 4.69
C PHE A 337 13.53 -0.89 3.66
N LEU A 338 12.36 -1.53 3.68
CA LEU A 338 11.13 -0.99 3.12
C LEU A 338 10.51 0.04 4.07
N ALA A 339 9.57 0.83 3.58
CA ALA A 339 8.80 1.78 4.40
C ALA A 339 8.26 1.09 5.67
N GLY A 340 8.38 1.75 6.84
CA GLY A 340 8.01 1.19 8.15
C GLY A 340 9.07 0.27 8.77
N GLU A 341 10.21 0.03 8.12
CA GLU A 341 11.46 -0.58 8.64
C GLU A 341 11.34 -1.95 9.35
N SER A 342 10.24 -2.66 9.08
CA SER A 342 10.04 -4.03 9.59
C SER A 342 10.45 -5.11 8.59
N SER A 343 10.57 -4.73 7.32
CA SER A 343 11.01 -5.58 6.20
C SER A 343 12.40 -5.17 5.76
N LEU A 344 13.34 -6.09 5.82
CA LEU A 344 14.72 -5.90 5.39
C LEU A 344 14.93 -6.60 4.05
N VAL A 345 15.32 -5.84 3.03
CA VAL A 345 15.63 -6.34 1.69
C VAL A 345 17.11 -6.64 1.58
N VAL A 346 17.41 -7.81 1.04
CA VAL A 346 18.77 -8.33 0.81
C VAL A 346 18.90 -8.73 -0.64
N GLY A 347 19.86 -8.14 -1.35
CA GLY A 347 20.19 -8.51 -2.72
C GLY A 347 21.58 -9.14 -2.81
N GLY A 348 21.69 -10.16 -3.63
CA GLY A 348 22.89 -10.96 -3.80
C GLY A 348 23.60 -10.75 -5.13
N SER A 349 24.87 -11.18 -5.18
CA SER A 349 25.69 -11.20 -6.40
C SER A 349 25.22 -12.23 -7.42
N ASP A 350 24.37 -13.16 -7.02
CA ASP A 350 23.68 -14.13 -7.86
C ASP A 350 22.36 -13.62 -8.45
N GLY A 351 22.04 -12.34 -8.22
CA GLY A 351 20.79 -11.74 -8.63
C GLY A 351 19.62 -11.98 -7.69
N SER A 352 19.80 -12.73 -6.61
CA SER A 352 18.74 -13.02 -5.64
C SER A 352 18.27 -11.76 -4.92
N VAL A 353 16.95 -11.71 -4.63
CA VAL A 353 16.30 -10.64 -3.87
C VAL A 353 15.39 -11.29 -2.83
N ASN A 354 15.71 -11.10 -1.57
CA ASN A 354 14.99 -11.70 -0.44
C ASN A 354 14.52 -10.65 0.56
N ILE A 355 13.41 -10.93 1.25
CA ILE A 355 12.94 -10.12 2.38
C ILE A 355 13.03 -10.93 3.67
N TYR A 356 13.58 -10.30 4.68
CA TYR A 356 13.71 -10.83 6.03
C TYR A 356 12.89 -10.01 7.02
N PHE A 357 12.26 -10.69 7.98
CA PHE A 357 11.61 -10.09 9.15
C PHE A 357 12.38 -10.45 10.41
N ARG A 358 12.40 -9.54 11.37
CA ARG A 358 12.82 -9.84 12.74
C ARG A 358 11.61 -10.36 13.52
N LEU A 359 11.60 -11.64 13.86
CA LEU A 359 10.48 -12.30 14.51
C LEU A 359 10.91 -12.95 15.83
N ALA A 360 10.02 -12.89 16.82
CA ALA A 360 10.19 -13.68 18.04
C ALA A 360 10.18 -15.18 17.69
N ARG A 361 11.18 -15.91 18.17
CA ARG A 361 11.31 -17.36 17.95
C ARG A 361 11.65 -18.05 19.27
N GLU A 362 10.73 -18.90 19.74
CA GLU A 362 11.00 -19.75 20.90
C GLU A 362 12.18 -20.69 20.59
N GLY A 363 13.14 -20.75 21.51
CA GLY A 363 14.34 -21.55 21.33
C GLY A 363 15.41 -20.96 20.39
N SER A 364 15.26 -19.68 19.96
CA SER A 364 16.33 -18.99 19.25
C SER A 364 17.58 -18.88 20.12
N ARG A 365 18.75 -19.00 19.50
CA ARG A 365 20.05 -18.82 20.17
C ARG A 365 20.48 -17.34 20.22
N THR A 366 19.57 -16.43 19.91
CA THR A 366 19.81 -14.98 19.90
C THR A 366 19.71 -14.39 21.32
N GLY A 367 20.43 -13.31 21.58
CA GLY A 367 20.50 -12.72 22.90
C GLY A 367 19.20 -12.02 23.38
N ASP A 368 18.27 -11.74 22.44
CA ASP A 368 17.01 -11.05 22.72
C ASP A 368 15.75 -11.85 22.36
N GLY A 369 15.90 -13.13 21.97
CA GLY A 369 14.76 -14.00 21.61
C GLY A 369 14.15 -13.72 20.24
N PHE A 370 14.72 -12.80 19.44
CA PHE A 370 14.29 -12.50 18.07
C PHE A 370 15.33 -13.03 17.07
N ALA A 371 14.85 -13.51 15.93
CA ALA A 371 15.72 -13.97 14.87
C ALA A 371 15.30 -13.35 13.52
N MET A 372 16.29 -13.19 12.64
CA MET A 372 16.06 -12.82 11.24
C MET A 372 15.54 -14.04 10.47
N VAL A 373 14.33 -13.90 9.92
CA VAL A 373 13.64 -14.98 9.21
C VAL A 373 13.37 -14.54 7.78
N ARG A 374 13.83 -15.34 6.80
CA ARG A 374 13.47 -15.11 5.39
C ARG A 374 11.98 -15.38 5.21
N THR A 375 11.22 -14.36 4.83
CA THR A 375 9.78 -14.44 4.66
C THR A 375 9.36 -14.45 3.21
N ARG A 376 10.19 -13.88 2.31
CA ARG A 376 9.89 -13.78 0.87
C ARG A 376 11.16 -13.96 0.06
N GLU A 377 10.97 -14.59 -1.09
CA GLU A 377 11.96 -14.77 -2.13
C GLU A 377 11.33 -14.32 -3.44
N PHE A 378 11.99 -13.41 -4.14
CA PHE A 378 11.53 -12.89 -5.42
C PHE A 378 12.27 -13.57 -6.57
N GLU A 379 11.70 -13.45 -7.77
CA GLU A 379 12.39 -13.85 -8.99
C GLU A 379 13.73 -13.12 -9.10
N SER A 380 14.81 -13.89 -9.29
CA SER A 380 16.16 -13.33 -9.35
C SER A 380 16.38 -12.52 -10.62
N HIS A 381 17.25 -11.53 -10.54
CA HIS A 381 17.84 -10.88 -11.71
C HIS A 381 18.77 -11.85 -12.44
N LEU A 382 19.10 -11.52 -13.70
CA LEU A 382 20.05 -12.30 -14.49
C LEU A 382 21.51 -12.06 -14.06
N GLY A 383 21.78 -10.91 -13.46
CA GLY A 383 23.08 -10.49 -12.94
C GLY A 383 22.98 -9.98 -11.50
N PRO A 384 24.13 -9.63 -10.90
CA PRO A 384 24.23 -9.10 -9.55
C PRO A 384 23.32 -7.90 -9.32
N VAL A 385 22.59 -7.87 -8.21
CA VAL A 385 21.79 -6.69 -7.83
C VAL A 385 22.73 -5.57 -7.41
N ARG A 386 22.66 -4.40 -8.05
CA ARG A 386 23.57 -3.27 -7.78
C ARG A 386 22.93 -2.14 -7.02
N ASN A 387 21.63 -1.93 -7.21
CA ASN A 387 20.88 -0.86 -6.55
C ASN A 387 19.56 -1.37 -6.00
N PHE A 388 19.18 -0.81 -4.87
CA PHE A 388 17.89 -1.00 -4.22
C PHE A 388 17.36 0.36 -3.79
N GLN A 389 16.09 0.64 -4.09
CA GLN A 389 15.42 1.85 -3.64
C GLN A 389 13.99 1.53 -3.22
N PRO A 390 13.60 1.81 -1.98
CA PRO A 390 12.22 1.73 -1.52
C PRO A 390 11.44 3.00 -1.88
N THR A 391 10.11 2.88 -1.99
CA THR A 391 9.22 4.04 -1.94
C THR A 391 9.07 4.53 -0.49
N GLN A 392 8.62 5.78 -0.33
CA GLN A 392 8.31 6.34 0.99
C GLN A 392 6.86 6.07 1.42
N ARG A 393 6.00 5.57 0.52
CA ARG A 393 4.55 5.48 0.73
C ARG A 393 4.04 4.10 1.12
N ASP A 394 4.65 3.07 0.56
CA ASP A 394 4.17 1.69 0.68
C ASP A 394 5.35 0.71 0.61
N LYS A 395 5.05 -0.56 0.49
CA LYS A 395 6.05 -1.63 0.40
C LYS A 395 6.58 -1.85 -1.04
N THR A 396 6.39 -0.88 -1.93
CA THR A 396 6.96 -0.93 -3.28
C THR A 396 8.44 -0.58 -3.23
N PHE A 397 9.23 -1.28 -4.00
CA PHE A 397 10.67 -1.05 -4.14
C PHE A 397 11.14 -1.42 -5.54
N LEU A 398 12.26 -0.86 -5.94
CA LEU A 398 12.96 -1.28 -7.15
C LEU A 398 14.30 -1.91 -6.80
N THR A 399 14.71 -2.82 -7.65
CA THR A 399 16.05 -3.39 -7.68
C THR A 399 16.59 -3.30 -9.10
N VAL A 400 17.90 -3.13 -9.23
CA VAL A 400 18.55 -2.99 -10.53
C VAL A 400 19.80 -3.86 -10.56
N ASP A 401 19.98 -4.59 -11.65
CA ASP A 401 21.18 -5.40 -11.88
C ASP A 401 22.32 -4.60 -12.56
N ASP A 402 23.45 -5.26 -12.78
CA ASP A 402 24.63 -4.67 -13.42
C ASP A 402 24.47 -4.45 -14.93
N GLU A 403 23.44 -5.02 -15.57
CA GLU A 403 23.06 -4.75 -16.96
C GLU A 403 22.05 -3.59 -17.08
N GLY A 404 21.59 -3.02 -15.95
CA GLY A 404 20.66 -1.89 -15.91
C GLY A 404 19.19 -2.30 -16.06
N HIS A 405 18.83 -3.57 -15.82
CA HIS A 405 17.43 -3.98 -15.76
C HIS A 405 16.82 -3.56 -14.42
N ILE A 406 15.81 -2.71 -14.48
CA ILE A 406 15.07 -2.24 -13.32
C ILE A 406 13.82 -3.12 -13.14
N VAL A 407 13.68 -3.71 -11.98
CA VAL A 407 12.48 -4.47 -11.60
C VAL A 407 11.81 -3.78 -10.42
N VAL A 408 10.57 -3.34 -10.63
CA VAL A 408 9.73 -2.76 -9.58
C VAL A 408 8.83 -3.84 -9.00
N ARG A 409 8.88 -4.00 -7.70
CA ARG A 409 8.17 -5.04 -6.94
C ARG A 409 7.41 -4.46 -5.77
N HIS A 410 6.39 -5.16 -5.32
CA HIS A 410 5.72 -4.85 -4.06
C HIS A 410 5.96 -5.95 -3.03
N GLY A 411 6.48 -5.57 -1.87
CA GLY A 411 6.93 -6.50 -0.84
C GLY A 411 5.82 -7.43 -0.34
N THR A 412 4.67 -6.90 0.05
CA THR A 412 3.58 -7.68 0.67
C THR A 412 2.85 -8.56 -0.33
N SER A 413 2.51 -8.03 -1.50
CA SER A 413 1.79 -8.80 -2.54
C SER A 413 2.67 -9.77 -3.29
N GLU A 414 4.00 -9.66 -3.15
CA GLU A 414 5.02 -10.40 -3.89
C GLU A 414 4.85 -10.27 -5.42
N SER A 415 4.28 -9.16 -5.85
CA SER A 415 4.01 -8.89 -7.26
C SER A 415 5.17 -8.16 -7.92
N THR A 416 5.53 -8.60 -9.13
CA THR A 416 6.34 -7.81 -10.04
C THR A 416 5.41 -6.84 -10.78
N LEU A 417 5.60 -5.54 -10.53
CA LEU A 417 4.75 -4.46 -11.04
C LEU A 417 5.21 -3.99 -12.41
N LEU A 418 6.54 -3.81 -12.58
CA LEU A 418 7.17 -3.33 -13.81
C LEU A 418 8.53 -4.00 -14.02
N ASN A 419 8.87 -4.26 -15.29
CA ASN A 419 10.21 -4.61 -15.74
C ASN A 419 10.62 -3.58 -16.79
N LEU A 420 11.69 -2.82 -16.51
CA LEU A 420 12.20 -1.79 -17.39
C LEU A 420 13.60 -2.18 -17.86
N ALA A 421 13.76 -2.40 -19.14
CA ALA A 421 15.07 -2.57 -19.76
C ALA A 421 15.63 -1.18 -20.10
N ALA A 422 16.67 -0.75 -19.40
CA ALA A 422 17.18 0.60 -19.51
C ALA A 422 18.55 0.72 -20.22
N GLY A 423 18.98 -0.29 -20.93
CA GLY A 423 20.26 -0.32 -21.66
C GLY A 423 21.33 -1.14 -20.94
N LYS A 424 22.55 -1.11 -21.44
CA LYS A 424 23.64 -2.02 -20.99
C LYS A 424 24.61 -1.38 -19.96
N GLU A 425 24.43 -0.12 -19.63
CA GLU A 425 25.29 0.56 -18.67
C GLU A 425 24.59 0.63 -17.30
N PRO A 426 25.25 0.25 -16.20
CA PRO A 426 24.67 0.29 -14.87
C PRO A 426 24.34 1.71 -14.42
N PHE A 427 23.33 1.86 -13.59
CA PHE A 427 23.00 3.12 -12.96
C PHE A 427 23.95 3.40 -11.78
N ALA A 428 24.45 4.62 -11.71
CA ALA A 428 25.17 5.11 -10.54
C ALA A 428 24.18 5.30 -9.38
N VAL A 429 23.02 5.88 -9.66
CA VAL A 429 21.98 6.14 -8.64
C VAL A 429 20.59 6.16 -9.27
N LEU A 430 19.62 5.73 -8.48
CA LEU A 430 18.20 5.83 -8.82
C LEU A 430 17.40 6.36 -7.62
N ALA A 431 16.24 6.96 -7.90
CA ALA A 431 15.26 7.29 -6.89
C ALA A 431 13.83 7.21 -7.42
N PHE A 432 12.90 6.84 -6.55
CA PHE A 432 11.49 7.10 -6.79
C PHE A 432 11.16 8.57 -6.56
N ALA A 433 10.22 9.09 -7.34
CA ALA A 433 9.51 10.31 -6.99
C ALA A 433 8.73 10.10 -5.67
N PRO A 434 8.56 11.15 -4.83
CA PRO A 434 7.89 11.02 -3.53
C PRO A 434 6.47 10.43 -3.60
N ARG A 435 5.78 10.60 -4.72
CA ARG A 435 4.43 10.02 -4.96
C ARG A 435 4.45 8.59 -5.50
N ALA A 436 5.63 8.00 -5.69
CA ALA A 436 5.83 6.69 -6.34
C ALA A 436 5.33 6.64 -7.80
N ASP A 437 5.11 7.79 -8.43
CA ASP A 437 4.63 7.96 -9.80
C ASP A 437 5.75 8.28 -10.81
N GLY A 438 7.00 8.11 -10.42
CA GLY A 438 8.17 8.29 -11.29
C GLY A 438 9.42 7.63 -10.73
N ILE A 439 10.36 7.34 -11.64
CA ILE A 439 11.71 6.86 -11.32
C ILE A 439 12.68 7.74 -12.11
N LEU A 440 13.68 8.28 -11.44
CA LEU A 440 14.81 8.92 -12.05
C LEU A 440 16.05 8.04 -11.88
N GLY A 441 16.66 7.65 -12.98
CA GLY A 441 17.92 6.91 -12.99
C GLY A 441 19.02 7.72 -13.66
N ILE A 442 20.20 7.75 -13.08
CA ILE A 442 21.37 8.48 -13.60
C ILE A 442 22.55 7.52 -13.65
N ARG A 443 23.23 7.51 -14.79
CA ARG A 443 24.44 6.72 -15.04
C ARG A 443 25.69 7.50 -14.69
N GLN A 444 26.81 6.81 -14.53
CA GLN A 444 28.10 7.48 -14.30
C GLN A 444 28.50 8.39 -15.47
N SER A 445 28.11 8.06 -16.69
CA SER A 445 28.29 8.89 -17.89
C SER A 445 27.51 10.20 -17.89
N GLY A 446 26.63 10.44 -16.91
CA GLY A 446 25.72 11.56 -16.86
C GLY A 446 24.44 11.38 -17.70
N GLU A 447 24.27 10.22 -18.35
CA GLU A 447 22.98 9.89 -18.97
C GLU A 447 21.92 9.68 -17.90
N ALA A 448 20.82 10.42 -18.01
CA ALA A 448 19.68 10.36 -17.12
C ALA A 448 18.42 9.91 -17.87
N THR A 449 17.61 9.14 -17.21
CA THR A 449 16.29 8.76 -17.71
C THR A 449 15.25 8.96 -16.61
N LEU A 450 14.20 9.69 -16.94
CA LEU A 450 13.02 9.87 -16.11
C LEU A 450 11.87 9.04 -16.69
N TRP A 451 11.36 8.08 -15.93
CA TRP A 451 10.14 7.33 -16.23
C TRP A 451 9.01 7.89 -15.39
N ARG A 452 7.88 8.19 -16.01
CA ARG A 452 6.61 8.46 -15.32
C ARG A 452 5.80 7.19 -15.28
N LEU A 453 5.28 6.88 -14.11
CA LEU A 453 4.65 5.60 -13.82
C LEU A 453 3.19 5.77 -13.41
N SER A 454 2.39 4.75 -13.70
CA SER A 454 1.07 4.58 -13.12
C SER A 454 1.02 3.20 -12.45
N ILE A 455 1.00 3.17 -11.13
CA ILE A 455 0.94 1.95 -10.31
C ILE A 455 -0.19 2.14 -9.28
N PRO A 456 -1.46 1.96 -9.68
CA PRO A 456 -2.60 2.37 -8.85
C PRO A 456 -2.79 1.51 -7.59
N HIS A 457 -2.59 0.19 -7.67
CA HIS A 457 -2.90 -0.76 -6.60
C HIS A 457 -1.82 -1.83 -6.44
N PRO A 458 -0.59 -1.46 -5.99
CA PRO A 458 0.52 -2.40 -5.88
C PRO A 458 0.29 -3.49 -4.83
N GLU A 459 -0.53 -3.19 -3.81
CA GLU A 459 -0.87 -4.07 -2.69
C GLU A 459 -1.86 -5.17 -3.07
N THR A 460 -2.59 -5.02 -4.19
CA THR A 460 -3.67 -5.93 -4.58
C THR A 460 -3.18 -7.01 -5.54
N SER A 461 -3.43 -8.26 -5.20
CA SER A 461 -3.17 -9.43 -6.07
C SER A 461 -4.11 -10.57 -5.71
N PHE A 462 -4.25 -11.56 -6.60
CA PHE A 462 -4.98 -12.79 -6.25
C PHE A 462 -4.43 -13.47 -5.00
N ARG A 463 -3.12 -13.34 -4.76
CA ARG A 463 -2.47 -13.90 -3.59
C ARG A 463 -2.93 -13.19 -2.31
N THR A 464 -2.93 -11.85 -2.29
CA THR A 464 -3.34 -11.08 -1.11
C THR A 464 -4.82 -11.25 -0.78
N LEU A 465 -5.67 -11.48 -1.79
CA LEU A 465 -7.11 -11.67 -1.59
C LEU A 465 -7.48 -13.08 -1.10
N PHE A 466 -6.82 -14.14 -1.61
CA PHE A 466 -7.28 -15.51 -1.42
C PHE A 466 -6.28 -16.48 -0.80
N ARG A 467 -5.01 -16.06 -0.60
CA ARG A 467 -3.99 -16.89 0.06
C ARG A 467 -3.58 -16.30 1.40
N LYS A 468 -2.91 -17.11 2.21
CA LYS A 468 -2.25 -16.62 3.42
C LYS A 468 -1.08 -15.73 3.02
N VAL A 469 -0.98 -14.57 3.66
CA VAL A 469 0.10 -13.59 3.46
C VAL A 469 0.86 -13.44 4.77
N TRP A 470 2.16 -13.34 4.68
CA TRP A 470 2.99 -13.09 5.85
C TRP A 470 3.15 -11.58 6.06
N TYR A 471 2.31 -11.02 6.91
CA TYR A 471 2.34 -9.59 7.23
C TYR A 471 3.43 -9.28 8.26
N GLU A 472 3.92 -8.05 8.22
CA GLU A 472 4.90 -7.56 9.21
C GLU A 472 4.37 -7.72 10.63
N GLY A 473 5.23 -8.20 11.54
CA GLY A 473 4.87 -8.44 12.94
C GLY A 473 4.05 -9.71 13.20
N TYR A 474 3.69 -10.49 12.18
CA TYR A 474 3.00 -11.77 12.35
C TYR A 474 4.01 -12.91 12.45
N PRO A 475 3.83 -13.87 13.36
CA PRO A 475 4.75 -15.00 13.53
C PRO A 475 4.69 -15.99 12.35
N GLU A 476 3.58 -16.03 11.62
CA GLU A 476 3.32 -16.91 10.49
C GLU A 476 2.34 -16.29 9.48
N PRO A 477 2.28 -16.80 8.23
CA PRO A 477 1.31 -16.35 7.24
C PRO A 477 -0.14 -16.56 7.70
N ALA A 478 -0.99 -15.53 7.55
CA ALA A 478 -2.37 -15.52 8.02
C ALA A 478 -3.34 -14.97 6.96
N TYR A 479 -4.62 -15.33 7.13
CA TYR A 479 -5.73 -14.66 6.45
C TYR A 479 -6.19 -13.49 7.32
N THR A 480 -5.97 -12.28 6.88
CA THR A 480 -6.33 -11.09 7.67
C THR A 480 -6.98 -10.05 6.79
N TRP A 481 -8.07 -9.45 7.29
CA TRP A 481 -8.70 -8.29 6.68
C TRP A 481 -8.52 -7.07 7.58
N GLN A 482 -7.83 -6.06 7.07
CA GLN A 482 -7.69 -4.75 7.70
C GLN A 482 -7.32 -3.76 6.59
N SER A 483 -8.28 -2.95 6.13
CA SER A 483 -8.11 -2.05 4.98
C SER A 483 -7.53 -0.69 5.32
N SER A 484 -7.54 -0.30 6.60
CA SER A 484 -7.04 1.00 7.05
C SER A 484 -6.45 0.93 8.46
N ALA A 485 -5.58 1.86 8.78
CA ALA A 485 -5.06 2.12 10.12
C ALA A 485 -4.83 3.62 10.32
N ALA A 486 -4.47 4.00 11.54
CA ALA A 486 -4.23 5.39 11.93
C ALA A 486 -2.82 5.90 11.57
N THR A 487 -1.94 5.07 10.98
CA THR A 487 -0.55 5.40 10.65
C THR A 487 -0.32 5.32 9.15
N ASP A 488 0.53 6.21 8.62
CA ASP A 488 0.87 6.25 7.20
C ASP A 488 1.77 5.08 6.75
N GLU A 489 2.45 4.42 7.71
CA GLU A 489 3.31 3.25 7.46
C GLU A 489 2.55 1.92 7.44
N PHE A 490 1.24 2.00 7.41
CA PHE A 490 0.38 0.84 7.50
C PHE A 490 0.43 -0.06 6.27
N GLU A 491 0.54 -1.36 6.51
CA GLU A 491 0.45 -2.41 5.49
C GLU A 491 -1.00 -2.90 5.38
N PRO A 492 -1.74 -2.60 4.29
CA PRO A 492 -3.12 -3.04 4.14
C PRO A 492 -3.21 -4.56 4.02
N LYS A 493 -4.17 -5.16 4.74
CA LYS A 493 -4.41 -6.60 4.80
C LYS A 493 -5.75 -6.89 4.12
N LEU A 494 -5.69 -7.49 2.94
CA LEU A 494 -6.82 -7.54 2.00
C LEU A 494 -7.42 -8.93 1.80
N SER A 495 -7.18 -9.90 2.71
CA SER A 495 -7.73 -11.24 2.55
C SER A 495 -9.27 -11.23 2.62
N LEU A 496 -9.92 -11.70 1.57
CA LEU A 496 -11.39 -11.86 1.51
C LEU A 496 -11.87 -13.11 2.27
N ILE A 497 -11.00 -14.05 2.60
CA ILE A 497 -11.36 -15.32 3.24
C ILE A 497 -12.09 -15.11 4.58
N PRO A 498 -11.64 -14.24 5.51
CA PRO A 498 -12.37 -13.97 6.75
C PRO A 498 -13.77 -13.39 6.51
N LEU A 499 -13.92 -12.52 5.50
CA LEU A 499 -15.21 -11.90 5.15
C LEU A 499 -16.18 -12.95 4.56
N ILE A 500 -15.69 -13.78 3.62
CA ILE A 500 -16.46 -14.86 3.02
C ILE A 500 -16.91 -15.84 4.12
N PHE A 501 -15.98 -16.29 4.97
CA PHE A 501 -16.27 -17.19 6.06
C PHE A 501 -17.29 -16.59 7.04
N GLY A 502 -17.13 -15.33 7.42
CA GLY A 502 -18.07 -14.61 8.29
C GLY A 502 -19.48 -14.54 7.70
N THR A 503 -19.58 -14.23 6.40
CA THR A 503 -20.86 -14.15 5.68
C THR A 503 -21.53 -15.53 5.58
N VAL A 504 -20.80 -16.57 5.21
CA VAL A 504 -21.32 -17.96 5.15
C VAL A 504 -21.78 -18.41 6.52
N LYS A 505 -20.98 -18.18 7.56
CA LYS A 505 -21.33 -18.50 8.96
C LYS A 505 -22.62 -17.80 9.40
N ALA A 506 -22.72 -16.49 9.16
CA ALA A 506 -23.92 -15.72 9.49
C ALA A 506 -25.14 -16.22 8.74
N THR A 507 -25.01 -16.56 7.46
CA THR A 507 -26.08 -17.12 6.64
C THR A 507 -26.57 -18.45 7.18
N ILE A 508 -25.65 -19.37 7.50
CA ILE A 508 -26.02 -20.69 8.05
C ILE A 508 -26.77 -20.54 9.38
N TYR A 509 -26.26 -19.69 10.28
CA TYR A 509 -26.92 -19.46 11.58
C TYR A 509 -28.31 -18.83 11.40
N SER A 510 -28.44 -17.84 10.51
CA SER A 510 -29.73 -17.23 10.19
C SER A 510 -30.74 -18.27 9.65
N LEU A 511 -30.32 -19.16 8.78
CA LEU A 511 -31.18 -20.22 8.20
C LEU A 511 -31.62 -21.24 9.24
N ILE A 512 -30.77 -21.61 10.20
CA ILE A 512 -31.12 -22.53 11.29
C ILE A 512 -32.35 -22.03 12.07
N PHE A 513 -32.47 -20.72 12.27
CA PHE A 513 -33.63 -20.13 12.95
C PHE A 513 -34.75 -19.77 11.98
N ALA A 514 -34.46 -19.25 10.82
CA ALA A 514 -35.44 -18.75 9.86
C ALA A 514 -36.29 -19.90 9.26
N ILE A 515 -35.67 -21.02 8.91
CA ILE A 515 -36.39 -22.16 8.28
C ILE A 515 -37.45 -22.74 9.19
N PRO A 516 -37.19 -23.11 10.46
CA PRO A 516 -38.23 -23.63 11.36
C PRO A 516 -39.37 -22.63 11.60
N ILE A 517 -39.04 -21.36 11.83
CA ILE A 517 -40.04 -20.30 12.06
C ILE A 517 -40.91 -20.11 10.82
N ALA A 518 -40.29 -20.02 9.63
CA ALA A 518 -41.06 -19.90 8.39
C ALA A 518 -41.97 -21.09 8.12
N LEU A 519 -41.48 -22.32 8.36
CA LEU A 519 -42.26 -23.55 8.20
C LEU A 519 -43.45 -23.60 9.16
N LEU A 520 -43.23 -23.33 10.45
CA LEU A 520 -44.28 -23.28 11.45
C LEU A 520 -45.28 -22.16 11.17
N GLY A 521 -44.82 -20.99 10.74
CA GLY A 521 -45.68 -19.89 10.33
C GLY A 521 -46.54 -20.25 9.10
N ALA A 522 -45.95 -20.93 8.12
CA ALA A 522 -46.68 -21.39 6.94
C ALA A 522 -47.75 -22.43 7.30
N ILE A 523 -47.43 -23.43 8.16
CA ILE A 523 -48.40 -24.43 8.64
C ILE A 523 -49.49 -23.74 9.42
N TYR A 524 -49.17 -22.84 10.35
CA TYR A 524 -50.19 -22.12 11.11
C TYR A 524 -51.14 -21.33 10.19
N THR A 525 -50.58 -20.61 9.22
CA THR A 525 -51.37 -19.79 8.29
C THR A 525 -52.24 -20.66 7.37
N SER A 526 -51.78 -21.85 6.96
CA SER A 526 -52.53 -22.74 6.07
C SER A 526 -53.62 -23.50 6.79
N GLU A 527 -53.36 -24.00 8.02
CA GLU A 527 -54.23 -24.94 8.69
C GLU A 527 -55.08 -24.32 9.81
N PHE A 528 -54.51 -23.40 10.59
CA PHE A 528 -55.11 -22.94 11.83
C PHE A 528 -55.67 -21.51 11.77
N MET A 529 -55.22 -20.68 10.81
CA MET A 529 -55.61 -19.28 10.75
C MET A 529 -57.00 -19.08 10.19
N HIS A 530 -57.82 -18.25 10.88
CA HIS A 530 -59.18 -17.90 10.44
C HIS A 530 -59.16 -17.27 9.05
N HIS A 531 -60.10 -17.66 8.17
CA HIS A 531 -60.10 -17.30 6.73
C HIS A 531 -60.08 -15.79 6.46
N ARG A 532 -60.69 -14.95 7.32
CA ARG A 532 -60.67 -13.47 7.17
C ARG A 532 -59.26 -12.89 7.40
N VAL A 533 -58.54 -13.40 8.40
CA VAL A 533 -57.19 -12.97 8.74
C VAL A 533 -56.20 -13.46 7.68
N ARG A 534 -56.38 -14.72 7.23
CA ARG A 534 -55.58 -15.31 6.15
C ARG A 534 -55.68 -14.51 4.85
N GLY A 535 -56.89 -13.98 4.52
CA GLY A 535 -57.10 -13.13 3.35
C GLY A 535 -56.35 -11.80 3.42
N MET A 536 -55.94 -11.35 4.61
CA MET A 536 -55.13 -10.13 4.81
C MET A 536 -53.63 -10.44 4.91
N VAL A 537 -53.26 -11.51 5.61
CA VAL A 537 -51.87 -11.91 5.83
C VAL A 537 -51.20 -12.35 4.55
N LYS A 538 -51.90 -13.14 3.70
CA LYS A 538 -51.29 -13.65 2.45
C LYS A 538 -50.83 -12.53 1.49
N PRO A 539 -51.64 -11.53 1.15
CA PRO A 539 -51.16 -10.40 0.32
C PRO A 539 -50.04 -9.60 0.99
N LEU A 540 -50.07 -9.45 2.31
CA LEU A 540 -48.99 -8.77 3.04
C LEU A 540 -47.66 -9.51 2.89
N MET A 541 -47.65 -10.84 3.03
CA MET A 541 -46.46 -11.67 2.84
C MET A 541 -45.98 -11.62 1.38
N GLU A 542 -46.88 -11.64 0.41
CA GLU A 542 -46.55 -11.49 -1.01
C GLU A 542 -45.92 -10.14 -1.32
N MET A 543 -46.41 -9.04 -0.73
CA MET A 543 -45.82 -7.73 -0.84
C MET A 543 -44.42 -7.67 -0.20
N MET A 544 -44.23 -8.27 0.99
CA MET A 544 -42.93 -8.35 1.64
C MET A 544 -41.93 -9.18 0.82
N ALA A 545 -42.38 -10.27 0.19
CA ALA A 545 -41.55 -11.09 -0.67
C ALA A 545 -41.13 -10.39 -1.98
N SER A 546 -41.86 -9.36 -2.40
CA SER A 546 -41.53 -8.57 -3.57
C SER A 546 -40.47 -7.50 -3.31
N LEU A 547 -40.16 -7.19 -2.03
CA LEU A 547 -39.12 -6.23 -1.68
C LEU A 547 -37.73 -6.82 -2.00
N PRO A 548 -36.81 -6.01 -2.58
CA PRO A 548 -35.43 -6.44 -2.80
C PRO A 548 -34.77 -6.85 -1.49
N SER A 549 -34.23 -8.06 -1.44
CA SER A 549 -33.58 -8.62 -0.23
C SER A 549 -32.42 -7.73 0.29
N VAL A 550 -31.72 -7.05 -0.62
CA VAL A 550 -30.64 -6.12 -0.28
C VAL A 550 -31.19 -4.92 0.50
N VAL A 551 -32.33 -4.36 0.10
CA VAL A 551 -32.97 -3.23 0.81
C VAL A 551 -33.42 -3.65 2.21
N LEU A 552 -34.02 -4.84 2.33
CA LEU A 552 -34.41 -5.40 3.64
C LEU A 552 -33.18 -5.62 4.53
N GLY A 553 -32.09 -6.17 3.99
CA GLY A 553 -30.84 -6.35 4.71
C GLY A 553 -30.24 -5.01 5.17
N PHE A 554 -30.28 -3.98 4.34
CA PHE A 554 -29.82 -2.64 4.67
C PHE A 554 -30.64 -2.00 5.81
N VAL A 555 -31.97 -2.07 5.71
CA VAL A 555 -32.87 -1.59 6.77
C VAL A 555 -32.64 -2.38 8.08
N ALA A 556 -32.46 -3.69 7.99
CA ALA A 556 -32.16 -4.52 9.16
C ALA A 556 -30.84 -4.10 9.82
N ALA A 557 -29.78 -3.87 9.03
CA ALA A 557 -28.47 -3.48 9.54
C ALA A 557 -28.46 -2.06 10.16
N LEU A 558 -29.13 -1.09 9.53
CA LEU A 558 -29.09 0.31 9.99
C LEU A 558 -30.11 0.63 11.09
N VAL A 559 -31.27 -0.03 11.07
CA VAL A 559 -32.38 0.30 11.97
C VAL A 559 -32.61 -0.78 13.02
N LEU A 560 -32.71 -2.03 12.60
CA LEU A 560 -33.07 -3.12 13.51
C LEU A 560 -31.87 -3.59 14.36
N ALA A 561 -30.68 -3.71 13.76
CA ALA A 561 -29.53 -4.21 14.51
C ALA A 561 -29.13 -3.33 15.70
N PRO A 562 -29.05 -1.98 15.61
CA PRO A 562 -28.78 -1.12 16.78
C PRO A 562 -29.84 -1.23 17.87
N VAL A 563 -31.12 -1.37 17.48
CA VAL A 563 -32.22 -1.57 18.45
C VAL A 563 -32.09 -2.91 19.18
N VAL A 564 -31.84 -3.98 18.43
CA VAL A 564 -31.64 -5.32 19.02
C VAL A 564 -30.41 -5.34 19.91
N GLU A 565 -29.30 -4.74 19.48
CA GLU A 565 -28.08 -4.65 20.26
C GLU A 565 -28.29 -3.96 21.62
N THR A 566 -29.08 -2.87 21.63
CA THR A 566 -29.42 -2.15 22.86
C THR A 566 -30.25 -3.00 23.83
N TRP A 567 -31.13 -3.86 23.30
CA TRP A 567 -32.05 -4.66 24.11
C TRP A 567 -31.57 -6.09 24.39
N ILE A 568 -30.50 -6.56 23.73
CA ILE A 568 -30.04 -7.94 23.82
C ILE A 568 -29.67 -8.34 25.26
N ALA A 569 -29.10 -7.39 26.03
CA ALA A 569 -28.77 -7.59 27.44
C ALA A 569 -30.01 -7.73 28.36
N ALA A 570 -31.18 -7.29 27.89
CA ALA A 570 -32.44 -7.43 28.63
C ALA A 570 -33.24 -8.69 28.22
N VAL A 571 -32.87 -9.32 27.11
CA VAL A 571 -33.50 -10.53 26.55
C VAL A 571 -32.73 -11.79 26.93
N LEU A 572 -31.42 -11.70 27.17
CA LEU A 572 -30.58 -12.78 27.72
C LEU A 572 -30.54 -12.74 29.24
#